data_1f0807609c305449e1b43840a6e2a20d
#
_entry.id   1f0807609c305449e1b43840a6e2a20d
#
_cell.length_a   1.000
_cell.length_b   1.000
_cell.length_c   1.000
_cell.angle_alpha   90.00
_cell.angle_beta   90.00
_cell.angle_gamma   90.00
#
_symmetry.space_group_name_H-M   'P 1'
#
loop_
_entity.id
_entity.type
_entity.pdbx_description
1 polymer ?
#
loop_
_entity_poly.entity_id
_entity_poly.type
_entity_poly.pdbx_seq_one_letter_code
_entity_poly.pdbx_strand_id
1 'polypeptide(L)'
;NRHNSPEVWCEFMEWADNPYLSEKEVAALCESMSADSLESRRYGRFGACGGLVYAEFDPQVHVVQPFCPPEEWQDKLSIDPGLNNPLSCHWYCRDFDGNVYVVAEHYEAKRDVQYHAEQIRKICAELNWHTDKFGRVEALMDSAANQRTLNGQKSVAELFAEEGLNVNTRVNKDVYTGINKVKAMLKPLVGAPKLYIFASCVNMIREIKGYMWADNDMPVKRDDHAMDELRYYVCSLGAVSARKQTLSAVQRDKERLAKKRRHE
;
A
#
# COMPACT_ATOMS: atom_id res chain seq x y z
N ASN A 1 -15.44 -15.22 -28.13
CA ASN A 1 -16.37 -14.09 -28.16
C ASN A 1 -17.78 -14.60 -28.47
N ARG A 2 -18.63 -14.77 -27.42
CA ARG A 2 -20.01 -15.22 -27.54
C ARG A 2 -21.03 -14.07 -27.59
N HIS A 3 -20.56 -12.81 -27.61
CA HIS A 3 -21.42 -11.61 -27.54
C HIS A 3 -22.43 -11.46 -28.68
N ASN A 4 -22.25 -12.17 -29.79
CA ASN A 4 -23.17 -12.16 -30.94
C ASN A 4 -23.89 -13.50 -31.15
N SER A 5 -23.96 -14.37 -30.14
CA SER A 5 -24.74 -15.60 -30.21
C SER A 5 -26.22 -15.29 -29.94
N PRO A 6 -27.17 -15.83 -30.71
CA PRO A 6 -28.60 -15.64 -30.43
C PRO A 6 -29.05 -16.26 -29.11
N GLU A 7 -28.21 -17.09 -28.49
CA GLU A 7 -28.46 -17.73 -27.20
C GLU A 7 -27.92 -16.92 -26.01
N VAL A 8 -27.20 -15.83 -26.27
CA VAL A 8 -26.58 -14.99 -25.22
C VAL A 8 -27.00 -13.54 -25.40
N TRP A 9 -27.77 -13.06 -24.46
CA TRP A 9 -28.08 -11.64 -24.35
C TRP A 9 -27.04 -10.96 -23.46
N CYS A 10 -26.54 -9.81 -23.88
CA CYS A 10 -25.54 -9.01 -23.13
C CYS A 10 -25.94 -7.54 -23.20
N GLU A 11 -26.09 -6.92 -22.03
CA GLU A 11 -26.34 -5.50 -21.89
C GLU A 11 -25.26 -4.87 -21.03
N PHE A 12 -24.78 -3.71 -21.42
CA PHE A 12 -23.79 -2.94 -20.68
C PHE A 12 -24.52 -1.90 -19.85
N MET A 13 -24.28 -1.91 -18.54
CA MET A 13 -24.78 -0.89 -17.62
C MET A 13 -23.65 0.05 -17.22
N GLU A 14 -23.87 1.32 -17.40
CA GLU A 14 -22.93 2.36 -16.99
C GLU A 14 -23.37 2.98 -15.63
N TRP A 15 -22.44 3.65 -14.96
CA TRP A 15 -22.80 4.39 -13.74
C TRP A 15 -23.84 5.48 -13.99
N ALA A 16 -23.86 6.05 -15.20
CA ALA A 16 -24.86 7.02 -15.61
C ALA A 16 -26.30 6.44 -15.62
N ASP A 17 -26.44 5.14 -15.76
CA ASP A 17 -27.73 4.45 -15.75
C ASP A 17 -28.27 4.24 -14.33
N ASN A 18 -27.45 4.51 -13.29
CA ASN A 18 -27.85 4.35 -11.90
C ASN A 18 -28.32 5.71 -11.31
N PRO A 19 -29.63 5.90 -11.14
CA PRO A 19 -30.19 7.18 -10.63
C PRO A 19 -29.87 7.46 -9.16
N TYR A 20 -29.29 6.51 -8.45
CA TYR A 20 -28.93 6.64 -7.03
C TYR A 20 -27.47 7.05 -6.81
N LEU A 21 -26.65 7.14 -7.87
CA LEU A 21 -25.27 7.61 -7.78
C LEU A 21 -25.22 9.12 -8.05
N SER A 22 -24.82 9.89 -7.06
CA SER A 22 -24.58 11.32 -7.24
C SER A 22 -23.23 11.59 -7.95
N GLU A 23 -23.13 12.72 -8.64
CA GLU A 23 -21.86 13.14 -9.29
C GLU A 23 -20.69 13.22 -8.30
N LYS A 24 -20.97 13.59 -7.05
CA LYS A 24 -19.95 13.66 -5.99
C LYS A 24 -19.42 12.27 -5.62
N GLU A 25 -20.29 11.28 -5.52
CA GLU A 25 -19.89 9.88 -5.25
C GLU A 25 -19.12 9.30 -6.44
N VAL A 26 -19.56 9.58 -7.67
CA VAL A 26 -18.82 9.20 -8.88
C VAL A 26 -17.43 9.80 -8.91
N ALA A 27 -17.29 11.10 -8.59
CA ALA A 27 -15.99 11.76 -8.52
C ALA A 27 -15.07 11.12 -7.47
N ALA A 28 -15.58 10.83 -6.27
CA ALA A 28 -14.82 10.17 -5.20
C ALA A 28 -14.39 8.74 -5.59
N LEU A 29 -15.25 8.00 -6.29
CA LEU A 29 -14.91 6.69 -6.83
C LEU A 29 -13.83 6.79 -7.89
N CYS A 30 -13.91 7.77 -8.80
CA CYS A 30 -12.90 8.01 -9.83
C CYS A 30 -11.52 8.31 -9.23
N GLU A 31 -11.44 9.11 -8.16
CA GLU A 31 -10.17 9.43 -7.49
C GLU A 31 -9.49 8.21 -6.86
N SER A 32 -10.27 7.18 -6.51
CA SER A 32 -9.77 5.96 -5.87
C SER A 32 -9.42 4.83 -6.84
N MET A 33 -9.63 5.00 -8.15
CA MET A 33 -9.49 3.94 -9.15
C MET A 33 -8.38 4.24 -10.17
N SER A 34 -7.79 3.17 -10.73
CA SER A 34 -6.92 3.27 -11.90
C SER A 34 -7.75 3.49 -13.18
N ALA A 35 -7.12 4.05 -14.23
CA ALA A 35 -7.77 4.32 -15.50
C ALA A 35 -8.44 3.06 -16.10
N ASP A 36 -7.75 1.91 -16.07
CA ASP A 36 -8.27 0.64 -16.63
C ASP A 36 -9.46 0.11 -15.81
N SER A 37 -9.38 0.20 -14.48
CA SER A 37 -10.48 -0.16 -13.58
C SER A 37 -11.69 0.76 -13.72
N LEU A 38 -11.43 2.05 -13.99
CA LEU A 38 -12.49 3.01 -14.22
C LEU A 38 -13.25 2.69 -15.51
N GLU A 39 -12.53 2.37 -16.60
CA GLU A 39 -13.17 2.02 -17.88
C GLU A 39 -14.04 0.78 -17.73
N SER A 40 -13.53 -0.27 -17.10
CA SER A 40 -14.28 -1.50 -16.86
C SER A 40 -15.52 -1.26 -15.99
N ARG A 41 -15.38 -0.57 -14.87
CA ARG A 41 -16.46 -0.37 -13.88
C ARG A 41 -17.46 0.70 -14.29
N ARG A 42 -16.99 1.80 -14.91
CA ARG A 42 -17.86 2.91 -15.31
C ARG A 42 -18.75 2.53 -16.50
N TYR A 43 -18.20 1.78 -17.43
CA TYR A 43 -18.87 1.44 -18.68
C TYR A 43 -19.29 -0.04 -18.78
N GLY A 44 -19.15 -0.82 -17.70
CA GLY A 44 -19.51 -2.23 -17.67
C GLY A 44 -18.74 -3.11 -18.67
N ARG A 45 -17.56 -2.65 -19.12
CA ARG A 45 -16.76 -3.38 -20.11
C ARG A 45 -15.92 -4.46 -19.44
N PHE A 46 -15.89 -5.64 -20.04
CA PHE A 46 -14.99 -6.71 -19.59
C PHE A 46 -13.55 -6.35 -19.94
N GLY A 47 -12.71 -6.17 -18.91
CA GLY A 47 -11.26 -6.08 -19.08
C GLY A 47 -10.69 -7.41 -19.57
N ALA A 48 -9.64 -7.39 -20.38
CA ALA A 48 -8.95 -8.61 -20.78
C ALA A 48 -8.24 -9.20 -19.54
N CYS A 49 -8.72 -10.36 -19.06
CA CYS A 49 -8.05 -11.14 -18.04
C CYS A 49 -6.86 -11.85 -18.65
N GLY A 50 -5.67 -11.48 -18.26
CA GLY A 50 -4.41 -12.09 -18.69
C GLY A 50 -3.31 -11.02 -18.81
N GLY A 51 -2.28 -11.12 -17.99
CA GLY A 51 -1.17 -10.19 -18.00
C GLY A 51 -0.76 -9.72 -16.60
N LEU A 52 0.02 -8.66 -16.54
CA LEU A 52 0.53 -8.09 -15.28
C LEU A 52 -0.62 -7.45 -14.48
N VAL A 53 -0.64 -7.70 -13.18
CA VAL A 53 -1.56 -7.04 -12.26
C VAL A 53 -1.26 -5.55 -12.17
N TYR A 54 0.04 -5.21 -12.14
CA TYR A 54 0.51 -3.82 -12.06
C TYR A 54 1.22 -3.40 -13.35
N ALA A 55 0.49 -3.42 -14.47
CA ALA A 55 1.00 -2.97 -15.77
C ALA A 55 1.42 -1.48 -15.76
N GLU A 56 0.90 -0.70 -14.80
CA GLU A 56 1.23 0.71 -14.60
C GLU A 56 2.61 0.93 -13.98
N PHE A 57 3.24 -0.13 -13.45
CA PHE A 57 4.57 -0.02 -12.84
C PHE A 57 5.65 0.16 -13.89
N ASP A 58 6.29 1.32 -13.88
CA ASP A 58 7.46 1.63 -14.70
C ASP A 58 8.69 1.81 -13.81
N PRO A 59 9.72 0.95 -13.90
CA PRO A 59 10.92 1.08 -13.11
C PRO A 59 11.66 2.41 -13.27
N GLN A 60 11.56 3.05 -14.45
CA GLN A 60 12.21 4.34 -14.67
C GLN A 60 11.54 5.49 -13.92
N VAL A 61 10.27 5.31 -13.56
CA VAL A 61 9.46 6.31 -12.85
C VAL A 61 9.36 6.00 -11.36
N HIS A 62 9.11 4.72 -11.02
CA HIS A 62 8.74 4.32 -9.67
C HIS A 62 9.91 3.81 -8.83
N VAL A 63 11.04 3.42 -9.45
CA VAL A 63 12.24 3.04 -8.71
C VAL A 63 13.16 4.24 -8.56
N VAL A 64 13.42 4.60 -7.32
CA VAL A 64 14.26 5.75 -6.99
C VAL A 64 15.51 5.32 -6.24
N GLN A 65 16.59 6.10 -6.40
CA GLN A 65 17.80 5.85 -5.62
C GLN A 65 17.53 6.09 -4.14
N PRO A 66 18.07 5.26 -3.25
CA PRO A 66 17.93 5.46 -1.81
C PRO A 66 18.43 6.84 -1.38
N PHE A 67 17.66 7.49 -0.54
CA PHE A 67 18.03 8.72 0.16
C PHE A 67 17.66 8.59 1.64
N CYS A 68 18.06 9.53 2.49
CA CYS A 68 17.66 9.53 3.88
C CYS A 68 16.33 10.30 4.02
N PRO A 69 15.18 9.62 4.22
CA PRO A 69 13.91 10.31 4.40
C PRO A 69 13.90 11.08 5.73
N PRO A 70 13.26 12.26 5.79
CA PRO A 70 13.01 12.95 7.05
C PRO A 70 12.26 12.04 8.04
N GLU A 71 12.55 12.19 9.33
CA GLU A 71 11.91 11.39 10.39
C GLU A 71 10.37 11.57 10.38
N GLU A 72 9.90 12.77 10.06
CA GLU A 72 8.47 13.08 9.97
C GLU A 72 7.73 12.35 8.84
N TRP A 73 8.46 11.75 7.90
CA TRP A 73 7.88 10.94 6.82
C TRP A 73 7.74 9.47 7.20
N GLN A 74 8.43 9.02 8.25
CA GLN A 74 8.31 7.64 8.72
C GLN A 74 6.86 7.36 9.13
N ASP A 75 6.30 6.27 8.62
CA ASP A 75 4.92 5.87 8.94
C ASP A 75 4.93 4.55 9.70
N LYS A 76 4.84 3.42 9.04
CA LYS A 76 4.78 2.11 9.69
C LYS A 76 5.40 1.02 8.83
N LEU A 77 5.61 -0.14 9.42
CA LEU A 77 5.97 -1.35 8.71
C LEU A 77 4.71 -2.07 8.23
N SER A 78 4.86 -2.86 7.16
CA SER A 78 3.85 -3.86 6.79
C SER A 78 4.52 -5.21 6.63
N ILE A 79 3.89 -6.27 7.15
CA ILE A 79 4.47 -7.60 7.26
C ILE A 79 3.48 -8.63 6.70
N ASP A 80 3.93 -9.43 5.74
CA ASP A 80 3.29 -10.70 5.38
C ASP A 80 4.10 -11.85 5.99
N PRO A 81 3.59 -12.52 7.05
CA PRO A 81 4.35 -13.54 7.74
C PRO A 81 4.38 -14.84 6.94
N GLY A 82 5.57 -15.39 6.73
CA GLY A 82 5.81 -16.70 6.12
C GLY A 82 6.79 -17.53 6.93
N LEU A 83 6.69 -18.85 6.88
CA LEU A 83 7.66 -19.78 7.44
C LEU A 83 8.40 -20.53 6.33
N ASN A 84 7.69 -21.35 5.56
CA ASN A 84 8.24 -22.02 4.39
C ASN A 84 8.41 -21.06 3.21
N ASN A 85 7.44 -20.18 3.05
CA ASN A 85 7.53 -19.01 2.17
C ASN A 85 8.27 -17.88 2.88
N PRO A 86 8.84 -16.92 2.15
CA PRO A 86 9.47 -15.76 2.77
C PRO A 86 8.51 -14.98 3.66
N LEU A 87 9.01 -14.53 4.83
CA LEU A 87 8.42 -13.39 5.48
C LEU A 87 8.82 -12.14 4.69
N SER A 88 7.84 -11.35 4.28
CA SER A 88 8.03 -10.06 3.64
C SER A 88 7.73 -8.93 4.62
N CYS A 89 8.68 -8.04 4.84
CA CYS A 89 8.52 -6.86 5.69
C CYS A 89 9.14 -5.65 5.02
N HIS A 90 8.33 -4.59 4.86
CA HIS A 90 8.81 -3.34 4.27
C HIS A 90 8.53 -2.14 5.17
N TRP A 91 9.40 -1.13 5.08
CA TRP A 91 9.31 0.14 5.78
C TRP A 91 8.74 1.20 4.86
N TYR A 92 7.71 1.89 5.32
CA TYR A 92 6.98 2.87 4.53
C TYR A 92 7.15 4.27 5.11
N CYS A 93 7.57 5.19 4.25
CA CYS A 93 7.55 6.62 4.52
C CYS A 93 6.46 7.28 3.69
N ARG A 94 5.88 8.37 4.23
CA ARG A 94 4.89 9.18 3.54
C ARG A 94 5.21 10.64 3.69
N ASP A 95 5.41 11.35 2.58
CA ASP A 95 5.65 12.78 2.63
C ASP A 95 4.35 13.59 2.82
N PHE A 96 4.49 14.90 2.92
CA PHE A 96 3.37 15.82 3.15
C PHE A 96 2.44 15.97 1.94
N ASP A 97 2.91 15.61 0.74
CA ASP A 97 2.12 15.61 -0.50
C ASP A 97 1.38 14.27 -0.69
N GLY A 98 1.60 13.32 0.22
CA GLY A 98 0.98 12.00 0.22
C GLY A 98 1.69 11.00 -0.68
N ASN A 99 2.92 11.30 -1.15
CA ASN A 99 3.73 10.30 -1.82
C ASN A 99 4.23 9.26 -0.81
N VAL A 100 4.21 8.02 -1.21
CA VAL A 100 4.63 6.87 -0.42
C VAL A 100 5.95 6.34 -0.97
N TYR A 101 6.88 6.06 -0.07
CA TYR A 101 8.18 5.51 -0.37
C TYR A 101 8.36 4.19 0.39
N VAL A 102 8.68 3.12 -0.33
CA VAL A 102 9.16 1.86 0.26
C VAL A 102 10.66 2.00 0.42
N VAL A 103 11.16 2.15 1.64
CA VAL A 103 12.54 2.61 1.91
C VAL A 103 13.49 1.51 2.34
N ALA A 104 12.98 0.39 2.84
CA ALA A 104 13.78 -0.77 3.21
C ALA A 104 12.95 -2.04 3.11
N GLU A 105 13.63 -3.19 3.00
CA GLU A 105 13.02 -4.50 3.00
C GLU A 105 13.78 -5.50 3.87
N HIS A 106 13.03 -6.41 4.52
CA HIS A 106 13.50 -7.67 5.04
C HIS A 106 12.67 -8.78 4.42
N TYR A 107 13.32 -9.67 3.68
CA TYR A 107 12.66 -10.70 2.89
C TYR A 107 13.43 -12.01 3.00
N GLU A 108 12.97 -12.94 3.84
CA GLU A 108 13.67 -14.19 4.09
C GLU A 108 12.70 -15.32 4.47
N ALA A 109 13.02 -16.55 4.07
CA ALA A 109 12.26 -17.76 4.38
C ALA A 109 12.98 -18.65 5.38
N LYS A 110 12.25 -19.60 5.98
CA LYS A 110 12.79 -20.68 6.83
C LYS A 110 13.51 -20.17 8.08
N ARG A 111 13.01 -19.08 8.64
CA ARG A 111 13.46 -18.52 9.92
C ARG A 111 12.28 -18.44 10.89
N ASP A 112 12.58 -18.42 12.17
CA ASP A 112 11.57 -18.22 13.21
C ASP A 112 11.25 -16.74 13.44
N VAL A 113 10.21 -16.49 14.23
CA VAL A 113 9.75 -15.13 14.53
C VAL A 113 10.81 -14.32 15.26
N GLN A 114 11.58 -14.96 16.16
CA GLN A 114 12.61 -14.28 16.93
C GLN A 114 13.72 -13.72 16.02
N TYR A 115 14.18 -14.55 15.08
CA TYR A 115 15.16 -14.11 14.08
C TYR A 115 14.63 -12.93 13.24
N HIS A 116 13.41 -13.05 12.72
CA HIS A 116 12.81 -11.97 11.93
C HIS A 116 12.67 -10.67 12.74
N ALA A 117 12.21 -10.76 13.98
CA ALA A 117 12.09 -9.60 14.85
C ALA A 117 13.44 -8.94 15.16
N GLU A 118 14.50 -9.73 15.33
CA GLU A 118 15.86 -9.23 15.52
C GLU A 118 16.34 -8.46 14.27
N GLN A 119 16.14 -9.02 13.06
CA GLN A 119 16.50 -8.34 11.82
C GLN A 119 15.70 -7.05 11.62
N ILE A 120 14.40 -7.08 11.90
CA ILE A 120 13.54 -5.90 11.84
C ILE A 120 14.05 -4.80 12.79
N ARG A 121 14.35 -5.15 14.05
CA ARG A 121 14.91 -4.19 15.03
C ARG A 121 16.25 -3.62 14.58
N LYS A 122 17.11 -4.44 13.99
CA LYS A 122 18.40 -3.99 13.45
C LYS A 122 18.20 -2.95 12.34
N ILE A 123 17.35 -3.23 11.37
CA ILE A 123 17.02 -2.28 10.29
C ILE A 123 16.38 -1.01 10.86
N CYS A 124 15.47 -1.13 11.82
CA CYS A 124 14.89 0.03 12.52
C CYS A 124 15.97 0.90 13.19
N ALA A 125 16.96 0.29 13.82
CA ALA A 125 18.07 1.02 14.44
C ALA A 125 18.95 1.72 13.40
N GLU A 126 19.25 1.05 12.27
CA GLU A 126 20.03 1.63 11.16
C GLU A 126 19.31 2.82 10.51
N LEU A 127 17.98 2.77 10.43
CA LEU A 127 17.14 3.83 9.87
C LEU A 127 16.74 4.92 10.89
N ASN A 128 17.15 4.78 12.14
CA ASN A 128 16.64 5.61 13.26
C ASN A 128 15.10 5.69 13.23
N TRP A 129 14.45 4.52 13.11
CA TRP A 129 13.01 4.44 12.93
C TRP A 129 12.27 4.81 14.22
N HIS A 130 11.23 5.62 14.10
CA HIS A 130 10.44 6.05 15.25
C HIS A 130 9.76 4.88 15.97
N THR A 131 9.61 5.03 17.28
CA THR A 131 8.90 4.06 18.11
C THR A 131 7.76 4.75 18.88
N ASP A 132 6.79 3.97 19.34
CA ASP A 132 5.75 4.46 20.24
C ASP A 132 6.35 4.78 21.62
N LYS A 133 5.50 5.33 22.51
CA LYS A 133 5.90 5.69 23.88
C LYS A 133 6.42 4.52 24.75
N PHE A 134 6.27 3.29 24.28
CA PHE A 134 6.76 2.08 24.92
C PHE A 134 7.99 1.51 24.22
N GLY A 135 8.56 2.23 23.25
CA GLY A 135 9.72 1.80 22.46
C GLY A 135 9.40 0.72 21.41
N ARG A 136 8.14 0.58 21.00
CA ARG A 136 7.71 -0.45 20.03
C ARG A 136 7.52 0.18 18.65
N VAL A 137 7.86 -0.58 17.61
CA VAL A 137 7.66 -0.19 16.22
C VAL A 137 6.26 -0.58 15.75
N GLU A 138 5.54 0.35 15.10
CA GLU A 138 4.21 0.08 14.55
C GLU A 138 4.31 -0.76 13.27
N ALA A 139 3.58 -1.89 13.23
CA ALA A 139 3.55 -2.79 12.10
C ALA A 139 2.12 -3.24 11.76
N LEU A 140 1.80 -3.29 10.46
CA LEU A 140 0.60 -3.95 9.94
C LEU A 140 0.92 -5.41 9.66
N MET A 141 -0.05 -6.30 9.90
CA MET A 141 0.11 -7.73 9.62
C MET A 141 -1.25 -8.34 9.26
N ASP A 142 -1.24 -9.40 8.44
CA ASP A 142 -2.48 -10.14 8.14
C ASP A 142 -3.17 -10.62 9.44
N SER A 143 -4.49 -10.54 9.45
CA SER A 143 -5.31 -11.04 10.56
C SER A 143 -5.16 -12.55 10.82
N ALA A 144 -4.73 -13.33 9.82
CA ALA A 144 -4.41 -14.74 9.99
C ALA A 144 -3.25 -14.95 10.99
N ALA A 145 -2.39 -13.96 11.19
CA ALA A 145 -1.33 -13.99 12.19
C ALA A 145 -1.84 -14.06 13.64
N ASN A 146 -3.12 -13.79 13.89
CA ASN A 146 -3.77 -13.98 15.19
C ASN A 146 -4.19 -15.44 15.45
N GLN A 147 -4.16 -16.31 14.43
CA GLN A 147 -4.56 -17.70 14.59
C GLN A 147 -3.53 -18.44 15.43
N ARG A 148 -4.03 -19.16 16.43
CA ARG A 148 -3.22 -20.07 17.25
C ARG A 148 -3.28 -21.46 16.65
N THR A 149 -2.14 -22.14 16.58
CA THR A 149 -2.09 -23.54 16.17
C THR A 149 -2.26 -24.46 17.39
N LEU A 150 -2.71 -25.69 17.16
CA LEU A 150 -2.86 -26.69 18.25
C LEU A 150 -1.55 -26.94 19.00
N ASN A 151 -0.41 -26.77 18.36
CA ASN A 151 0.92 -26.96 18.94
C ASN A 151 1.55 -25.66 19.46
N GLY A 152 0.95 -24.48 19.15
CA GLY A 152 1.45 -23.16 19.55
C GLY A 152 0.53 -22.50 20.57
N GLN A 153 1.07 -22.16 21.74
CA GLN A 153 0.31 -21.43 22.77
C GLN A 153 0.04 -19.97 22.36
N LYS A 154 0.91 -19.43 21.50
CA LYS A 154 0.85 -18.03 21.04
C LYS A 154 0.66 -17.93 19.53
N SER A 155 -0.02 -16.90 19.10
CA SER A 155 -0.13 -16.53 17.68
C SER A 155 1.16 -15.85 17.19
N VAL A 156 1.35 -15.80 15.88
CA VAL A 156 2.48 -15.07 15.26
C VAL A 156 2.49 -13.60 15.66
N ALA A 157 1.31 -12.97 15.69
CA ALA A 157 1.19 -11.57 16.12
C ALA A 157 1.58 -11.36 17.59
N GLU A 158 1.20 -12.30 18.50
CA GLU A 158 1.60 -12.24 19.90
C GLU A 158 3.12 -12.41 20.06
N LEU A 159 3.75 -13.30 19.28
CA LEU A 159 5.20 -13.47 19.32
C LEU A 159 5.94 -12.21 18.85
N PHE A 160 5.52 -11.56 17.76
CA PHE A 160 6.10 -10.30 17.34
C PHE A 160 5.87 -9.16 18.36
N ALA A 161 4.72 -9.17 19.03
CA ALA A 161 4.44 -8.16 20.07
C ALA A 161 5.37 -8.31 21.28
N GLU A 162 5.74 -9.54 21.66
CA GLU A 162 6.72 -9.81 22.71
C GLU A 162 8.13 -9.36 22.33
N GLU A 163 8.44 -9.41 21.03
CA GLU A 163 9.70 -8.96 20.47
C GLU A 163 9.76 -7.42 20.20
N GLY A 164 8.78 -6.67 20.67
CA GLY A 164 8.80 -5.21 20.64
C GLY A 164 8.16 -4.57 19.41
N LEU A 165 7.30 -5.28 18.68
CA LEU A 165 6.48 -4.70 17.62
C LEU A 165 5.06 -4.39 18.13
N ASN A 166 4.52 -3.24 17.74
CA ASN A 166 3.11 -2.91 17.96
C ASN A 166 2.29 -3.36 16.75
N VAL A 167 1.84 -4.64 16.78
CA VAL A 167 1.23 -5.28 15.62
C VAL A 167 -0.26 -4.95 15.52
N ASN A 168 -0.66 -4.33 14.41
CA ASN A 168 -2.05 -4.11 14.07
C ASN A 168 -2.49 -5.10 12.98
N THR A 169 -3.37 -6.03 13.36
CA THR A 169 -3.88 -7.08 12.45
C THR A 169 -5.24 -6.74 11.84
N ARG A 170 -5.76 -5.53 12.05
CA ARG A 170 -7.01 -5.06 11.45
C ARG A 170 -6.76 -4.45 10.07
N VAL A 171 -6.26 -5.27 9.15
CA VAL A 171 -5.98 -4.87 7.78
C VAL A 171 -7.15 -5.21 6.85
N ASN A 172 -7.34 -4.41 5.80
CA ASN A 172 -8.27 -4.75 4.75
C ASN A 172 -7.64 -5.78 3.82
N LYS A 173 -8.26 -6.94 3.70
CA LYS A 173 -7.78 -8.09 2.90
C LYS A 173 -8.44 -8.18 1.52
N ASP A 174 -9.34 -7.26 1.17
CA ASP A 174 -9.95 -7.26 -0.15
C ASP A 174 -8.90 -7.02 -1.22
N VAL A 175 -8.65 -8.07 -2.00
CA VAL A 175 -7.57 -8.11 -3.00
C VAL A 175 -7.80 -7.06 -4.08
N TYR A 176 -9.03 -6.96 -4.60
CA TYR A 176 -9.35 -6.02 -5.67
C TYR A 176 -9.27 -4.56 -5.22
N THR A 177 -9.81 -4.26 -4.04
CA THR A 177 -9.68 -2.91 -3.46
C THR A 177 -8.22 -2.53 -3.27
N GLY A 178 -7.40 -3.45 -2.76
CA GLY A 178 -5.98 -3.22 -2.58
C GLY A 178 -5.24 -3.00 -3.90
N ILE A 179 -5.46 -3.86 -4.89
CA ILE A 179 -4.88 -3.73 -6.22
C ILE A 179 -5.24 -2.39 -6.86
N ASN A 180 -6.52 -2.01 -6.85
CA ASN A 180 -6.97 -0.75 -7.44
C ASN A 180 -6.34 0.47 -6.78
N LYS A 181 -6.19 0.46 -5.46
CA LYS A 181 -5.50 1.55 -4.74
C LYS A 181 -4.02 1.64 -5.11
N VAL A 182 -3.32 0.50 -5.21
CA VAL A 182 -1.92 0.48 -5.65
C VAL A 182 -1.79 1.01 -7.08
N LYS A 183 -2.64 0.55 -8.01
CA LYS A 183 -2.69 1.04 -9.40
C LYS A 183 -2.93 2.55 -9.45
N ALA A 184 -3.88 3.06 -8.67
CA ALA A 184 -4.17 4.49 -8.60
C ALA A 184 -2.98 5.31 -8.06
N MET A 185 -2.15 4.73 -7.20
CA MET A 185 -0.91 5.38 -6.74
C MET A 185 0.22 5.29 -7.76
N LEU A 186 0.31 4.18 -8.50
CA LEU A 186 1.29 4.04 -9.58
C LEU A 186 0.96 5.00 -10.75
N LYS A 187 -0.29 5.04 -11.16
CA LYS A 187 -0.74 5.89 -12.28
C LYS A 187 -2.07 6.56 -11.93
N PRO A 188 -2.04 7.67 -11.18
CA PRO A 188 -3.24 8.42 -10.88
C PRO A 188 -3.85 9.02 -12.15
N LEU A 189 -5.17 9.26 -12.16
CA LEU A 189 -5.87 9.90 -13.27
C LEU A 189 -5.39 11.34 -13.51
N VAL A 190 -4.98 12.01 -12.44
CA VAL A 190 -4.48 13.38 -12.47
C VAL A 190 -3.25 13.49 -11.57
N GLY A 191 -2.20 14.13 -12.06
CA GLY A 191 -0.99 14.39 -11.30
C GLY A 191 0.12 13.35 -11.54
N ALA A 192 1.15 13.43 -10.70
CA ALA A 192 2.30 12.53 -10.74
C ALA A 192 2.03 11.23 -9.94
N PRO A 193 2.76 10.14 -10.22
CA PRO A 193 2.75 8.94 -9.39
C PRO A 193 2.97 9.24 -7.92
N LYS A 194 2.40 8.40 -7.06
CA LYS A 194 2.45 8.57 -5.60
C LYS A 194 3.05 7.37 -4.86
N LEU A 195 3.53 6.37 -5.57
CA LEU A 195 4.21 5.22 -4.99
C LEU A 195 5.60 5.10 -5.61
N TYR A 196 6.61 5.12 -4.75
CA TYR A 196 8.01 5.00 -5.11
C TYR A 196 8.68 3.90 -4.28
N ILE A 197 9.62 3.19 -4.89
CA ILE A 197 10.32 2.06 -4.26
C ILE A 197 11.80 2.34 -4.36
N PHE A 198 12.53 2.23 -3.25
CA PHE A 198 13.98 2.35 -3.28
C PHE A 198 14.60 1.19 -4.05
N ALA A 199 15.61 1.48 -4.84
CA ALA A 199 16.31 0.48 -5.64
C ALA A 199 16.92 -0.67 -4.79
N SER A 200 17.08 -0.47 -3.50
CA SER A 200 17.49 -1.47 -2.52
C SER A 200 16.42 -2.51 -2.19
N CYS A 201 15.13 -2.22 -2.42
CA CYS A 201 14.01 -3.13 -2.17
C CYS A 201 13.83 -4.10 -3.35
N VAL A 202 14.79 -4.97 -3.55
CA VAL A 202 14.92 -5.80 -4.77
C VAL A 202 13.81 -6.84 -4.90
N ASN A 203 13.31 -7.37 -3.78
CA ASN A 203 12.23 -8.36 -3.80
C ASN A 203 10.87 -7.71 -4.10
N MET A 204 10.55 -6.56 -3.51
CA MET A 204 9.39 -5.76 -3.87
C MET A 204 9.38 -5.45 -5.37
N ILE A 205 10.52 -4.99 -5.93
CA ILE A 205 10.65 -4.68 -7.36
C ILE A 205 10.49 -5.93 -8.22
N ARG A 206 11.02 -7.07 -7.79
CA ARG A 206 10.87 -8.34 -8.50
C ARG A 206 9.42 -8.77 -8.55
N GLU A 207 8.73 -8.76 -7.41
CA GLU A 207 7.36 -9.23 -7.33
C GLU A 207 6.39 -8.33 -8.08
N ILE A 208 6.48 -7.01 -7.92
CA ILE A 208 5.58 -6.09 -8.63
C ILE A 208 5.69 -6.20 -10.15
N LYS A 209 6.89 -6.49 -10.68
CA LYS A 209 7.14 -6.73 -12.10
C LYS A 209 6.58 -8.06 -12.60
N GLY A 210 6.51 -9.06 -11.73
CA GLY A 210 6.12 -10.41 -12.07
C GLY A 210 4.72 -10.81 -11.64
N TYR A 211 3.99 -9.92 -10.96
CA TYR A 211 2.67 -10.22 -10.43
C TYR A 211 1.63 -10.29 -11.55
N MET A 212 1.05 -11.47 -11.75
CA MET A 212 0.19 -11.76 -12.88
C MET A 212 -1.21 -12.18 -12.45
N TRP A 213 -2.18 -11.93 -13.31
CA TRP A 213 -3.52 -12.50 -13.19
C TRP A 213 -3.52 -13.98 -13.57
N ALA A 214 -4.28 -14.78 -12.83
CA ALA A 214 -4.62 -16.14 -13.22
C ALA A 214 -5.95 -16.16 -14.00
N ASP A 215 -6.29 -17.31 -14.58
CA ASP A 215 -7.51 -17.48 -15.42
C ASP A 215 -8.83 -17.25 -14.65
N ASN A 216 -8.80 -17.25 -13.33
CA ASN A 216 -9.96 -17.07 -12.45
C ASN A 216 -10.14 -15.63 -11.96
N ASP A 217 -9.58 -14.66 -12.63
CA ASP A 217 -9.59 -13.23 -12.28
C ASP A 217 -8.92 -12.88 -10.94
N MET A 218 -8.27 -13.85 -10.31
CA MET A 218 -7.46 -13.62 -9.10
C MET A 218 -5.98 -13.57 -9.46
N PRO A 219 -5.16 -12.84 -8.71
CA PRO A 219 -3.72 -12.93 -8.90
C PRO A 219 -3.18 -14.33 -8.63
N VAL A 220 -2.13 -14.70 -9.36
CA VAL A 220 -1.39 -15.94 -9.12
C VAL A 220 -0.79 -15.92 -7.71
N LYS A 221 -1.06 -16.96 -6.93
CA LYS A 221 -0.57 -17.13 -5.56
C LYS A 221 0.85 -17.73 -5.56
N ARG A 222 1.80 -16.97 -6.06
CA ARG A 222 3.23 -17.30 -6.08
C ARG A 222 4.04 -16.02 -6.18
N ASP A 223 5.09 -15.88 -5.36
CA ASP A 223 5.93 -14.69 -5.30
C ASP A 223 5.07 -13.41 -5.15
N ASP A 224 4.15 -13.42 -4.19
CA ASP A 224 3.15 -12.37 -3.96
C ASP A 224 3.17 -11.79 -2.53
N HIS A 225 4.19 -12.14 -1.74
CA HIS A 225 4.29 -11.76 -0.33
C HIS A 225 4.47 -10.25 -0.14
N ALA A 226 5.35 -9.64 -0.94
CA ALA A 226 5.50 -8.18 -0.94
C ALA A 226 4.27 -7.47 -1.50
N MET A 227 3.53 -8.11 -2.40
CA MET A 227 2.28 -7.56 -2.96
C MET A 227 1.14 -7.59 -1.94
N ASP A 228 1.07 -8.65 -1.12
CA ASP A 228 0.05 -8.77 -0.08
C ASP A 228 0.25 -7.69 0.99
N GLU A 229 1.45 -7.52 1.53
CA GLU A 229 1.72 -6.53 2.56
C GLU A 229 1.68 -5.08 2.02
N LEU A 230 2.10 -4.84 0.76
CA LEU A 230 1.92 -3.54 0.10
C LEU A 230 0.44 -3.14 0.06
N ARG A 231 -0.46 -4.09 -0.25
CA ARG A 231 -1.90 -3.84 -0.24
C ARG A 231 -2.42 -3.53 1.16
N TYR A 232 -1.93 -4.22 2.21
CA TYR A 232 -2.31 -3.92 3.59
C TYR A 232 -1.92 -2.48 3.94
N TYR A 233 -0.70 -2.08 3.59
CA TYR A 233 -0.24 -0.72 3.82
C TYR A 233 -1.09 0.31 3.09
N VAL A 234 -1.23 0.19 1.78
CA VAL A 234 -1.99 1.15 0.96
C VAL A 234 -3.47 1.22 1.38
N CYS A 235 -4.06 0.08 1.78
CA CYS A 235 -5.42 0.07 2.32
C CYS A 235 -5.55 0.73 3.69
N SER A 236 -4.48 0.78 4.47
CA SER A 236 -4.46 1.46 5.78
C SER A 236 -4.38 2.97 5.67
N LEU A 237 -3.99 3.49 4.50
CA LEU A 237 -3.93 4.93 4.26
C LEU A 237 -5.34 5.50 4.29
N GLY A 238 -5.63 6.34 5.29
CA GLY A 238 -6.85 7.16 5.30
C GLY A 238 -6.85 8.15 4.13
N ALA A 239 -8.02 8.73 3.83
CA ALA A 239 -8.07 9.92 2.97
C ALA A 239 -7.02 10.92 3.47
N VAL A 240 -6.29 11.55 2.55
CA VAL A 240 -5.26 12.55 2.89
C VAL A 240 -5.96 13.64 3.70
N SER A 241 -6.02 13.47 5.01
CA SER A 241 -6.28 14.59 5.88
C SER A 241 -5.07 15.49 5.64
N ALA A 242 -5.33 16.68 5.08
CA ALA A 242 -4.33 17.71 4.99
C ALA A 242 -3.81 17.92 6.43
N ARG A 243 -2.74 17.21 6.79
CA ARG A 243 -2.00 17.50 8.01
C ARG A 243 -1.60 18.96 7.82
N LYS A 244 -2.23 19.85 8.57
CA LYS A 244 -1.82 21.26 8.58
C LYS A 244 -0.32 21.23 8.72
N GLN A 245 0.38 21.65 7.66
CA GLN A 245 1.82 21.87 7.74
C GLN A 245 2.02 22.72 9.00
N THR A 246 2.68 22.14 9.98
CA THR A 246 3.14 22.94 11.12
C THR A 246 4.23 23.82 10.54
N LEU A 247 3.83 25.01 10.07
CA LEU A 247 4.74 26.02 9.56
C LEU A 247 5.91 26.14 10.55
N SER A 248 7.12 26.05 10.05
CA SER A 248 8.30 26.29 10.90
C SER A 248 8.14 27.63 11.63
N ALA A 249 8.77 27.80 12.77
CA ALA A 249 8.69 29.06 13.54
C ALA A 249 8.97 30.27 12.64
N VAL A 250 9.94 30.15 11.72
CA VAL A 250 10.31 31.18 10.74
C VAL A 250 9.19 31.45 9.72
N GLN A 251 8.46 30.43 9.29
CA GLN A 251 7.33 30.60 8.35
C GLN A 251 6.13 31.27 9.05
N ARG A 252 5.85 30.89 10.31
CA ARG A 252 4.82 31.54 11.15
C ARG A 252 5.10 33.00 11.36
N ASP A 253 6.36 33.36 11.63
CA ASP A 253 6.77 34.76 11.81
C ASP A 253 6.69 35.57 10.50
N LYS A 254 7.06 34.96 9.36
CA LYS A 254 6.88 35.60 8.03
C LYS A 254 5.42 35.86 7.71
N GLU A 255 4.52 34.92 7.98
CA GLU A 255 3.07 35.13 7.78
C GLU A 255 2.49 36.17 8.73
N ARG A 256 2.94 36.19 9.99
CA ARG A 256 2.54 37.21 10.97
C ARG A 256 2.97 38.61 10.57
N LEU A 257 4.18 38.76 10.05
CA LEU A 257 4.69 40.02 9.51
C LEU A 257 3.96 40.46 8.22
N ALA A 258 3.67 39.51 7.34
CA ALA A 258 2.91 39.81 6.11
C ALA A 258 1.46 40.22 6.41
N LYS A 259 0.81 39.64 7.41
CA LYS A 259 -0.52 40.05 7.86
C LYS A 259 -0.50 41.45 8.49
N LYS A 260 0.53 41.79 9.27
CA LYS A 260 0.66 43.11 9.89
C LYS A 260 0.81 44.23 8.85
N ARG A 261 1.57 43.98 7.76
CA ARG A 261 1.75 44.93 6.65
C ARG A 261 0.50 45.15 5.75
N ARG A 262 -0.52 44.29 5.87
CA ARG A 262 -1.79 44.43 5.12
C ARG A 262 -2.85 45.22 5.90
N HIS A 263 -2.60 45.53 7.15
CA HIS A 263 -3.49 46.29 8.03
C HIS A 263 -2.92 47.64 8.45
N GLU A 264 -1.73 48.01 7.98
CA GLU A 264 -1.16 49.37 7.91
C GLU A 264 -1.35 49.95 6.50
#